data_48ea3e0ef7a2957e5fd98f32e6bb8c5b
#
_entry.id   48ea3e0ef7a2957e5fd98f32e6bb8c5b
#
_cell.length_a   1.000
_cell.length_b   1.000
_cell.length_c   1.000
_cell.angle_alpha   90.00
_cell.angle_beta   90.00
_cell.angle_gamma   90.00
#
_symmetry.space_group_name_H-M   'P 1'
#
loop_
_entity.id
_entity.type
_entity.pdbx_description
1 polymer ?
#
loop_
_entity_poly.entity_id
_entity_poly.type
_entity_poly.pdbx_seq_one_letter_code
_entity_poly.pdbx_strand_id
1 'polypeptide(L)'
;FYILEYGKLFDELIEVVKEKIANGVEVFMLIDEIGTLNRLPKNFLTDMKNIGVKCQKFQGLTSGLLHNNRDHRKIAVVDGDVAFLGGVNLADEYVGKKQKYGIWKDGGVRIEGEVARDFAKSFCAMFSLSSKNIRCPKIDEDKCEKIVGDGLAKSLFFTPSCVGEKTKAECEIIGLIDEAKTEIKISTPYFIPDDDIQEALQRACDRGVRVKIFVPGIADKKLVNLVTKSYYQCQLERGIEIFEFEKGFIHSKNILIDDSSILVGTINIDYRSFFRNFECGVIVKNSRASRQLADDFSELEKSCKKIEPKDLPKTRLLIKILRFFAPIL
;
A
#
# COMPACT_ATOMS: atom_id res chain seq x y z
N PHE A 1 -9.59 3.44 -5.74
CA PHE A 1 -8.89 4.14 -4.65
C PHE A 1 -9.65 4.01 -3.34
N TYR A 2 -8.92 3.84 -2.22
CA TYR A 2 -9.51 3.74 -0.89
C TYR A 2 -9.97 5.10 -0.36
N ILE A 3 -9.10 6.12 -0.40
CA ILE A 3 -9.47 7.50 -0.03
C ILE A 3 -9.56 8.34 -1.30
N LEU A 4 -10.64 9.10 -1.37
CA LEU A 4 -10.84 10.18 -2.33
C LEU A 4 -11.50 11.34 -1.60
N GLU A 5 -10.94 12.54 -1.74
CA GLU A 5 -11.43 13.76 -1.09
C GLU A 5 -11.39 14.90 -2.09
N TYR A 6 -12.42 15.76 -2.06
CA TYR A 6 -12.38 17.00 -2.84
C TYR A 6 -11.25 17.90 -2.39
N GLY A 7 -10.51 18.44 -3.35
CA GLY A 7 -9.37 19.30 -3.13
C GLY A 7 -8.66 19.59 -4.44
N LYS A 8 -7.54 20.29 -4.37
CA LYS A 8 -6.80 20.72 -5.56
C LYS A 8 -6.35 19.54 -6.44
N LEU A 9 -5.88 18.44 -5.82
CA LEU A 9 -5.48 17.24 -6.56
C LEU A 9 -6.67 16.63 -7.31
N PHE A 10 -7.84 16.56 -6.67
CA PHE A 10 -9.03 16.01 -7.31
C PHE A 10 -9.52 16.91 -8.44
N ASP A 11 -9.53 18.22 -8.25
CA ASP A 11 -9.93 19.19 -9.27
C ASP A 11 -9.04 19.09 -10.52
N GLU A 12 -7.71 19.03 -10.33
CA GLU A 12 -6.74 18.82 -11.41
C GLU A 12 -6.98 17.50 -12.15
N LEU A 13 -7.25 16.40 -11.41
CA LEU A 13 -7.57 15.11 -12.00
C LEU A 13 -8.85 15.16 -12.84
N ILE A 14 -9.91 15.80 -12.34
CA ILE A 14 -11.20 15.88 -13.03
C ILE A 14 -11.10 16.72 -14.31
N GLU A 15 -10.30 17.77 -14.35
CA GLU A 15 -10.08 18.52 -15.58
C GLU A 15 -9.41 17.64 -16.66
N VAL A 16 -8.38 16.87 -16.28
CA VAL A 16 -7.73 15.90 -17.20
C VAL A 16 -8.74 14.83 -17.65
N VAL A 17 -9.55 14.31 -16.74
CA VAL A 17 -10.58 13.30 -17.05
C VAL A 17 -11.60 13.82 -18.03
N LYS A 18 -12.11 15.04 -17.84
CA LYS A 18 -13.05 15.70 -18.76
C LYS A 18 -12.45 15.85 -20.17
N GLU A 19 -11.21 16.33 -20.25
CA GLU A 19 -10.49 16.45 -21.52
C GLU A 19 -10.38 15.10 -22.24
N LYS A 20 -9.99 14.05 -21.54
CA LYS A 20 -9.84 12.71 -22.12
C LYS A 20 -11.18 12.13 -22.57
N ILE A 21 -12.24 12.30 -21.78
CA ILE A 21 -13.59 11.87 -22.18
C ILE A 21 -14.06 12.62 -23.44
N ALA A 22 -13.83 13.92 -23.53
CA ALA A 22 -14.14 14.70 -24.72
C ALA A 22 -13.40 14.20 -25.97
N ASN A 23 -12.24 13.57 -25.80
CA ASN A 23 -11.46 12.93 -26.86
C ASN A 23 -11.79 11.42 -27.04
N GLY A 24 -12.90 10.93 -26.49
CA GLY A 24 -13.42 9.58 -26.70
C GLY A 24 -12.82 8.51 -25.78
N VAL A 25 -12.06 8.88 -24.74
CA VAL A 25 -11.53 7.93 -23.77
C VAL A 25 -12.62 7.50 -22.79
N GLU A 26 -12.78 6.21 -22.56
CA GLU A 26 -13.65 5.67 -21.52
C GLU A 26 -12.94 5.68 -20.16
N VAL A 27 -13.57 6.28 -19.14
CA VAL A 27 -13.02 6.35 -17.79
C VAL A 27 -13.89 5.56 -16.81
N PHE A 28 -13.25 4.63 -16.11
CA PHE A 28 -13.85 3.81 -15.08
C PHE A 28 -13.23 4.15 -13.71
N MET A 29 -14.06 4.33 -12.69
CA MET A 29 -13.61 4.67 -11.34
C MET A 29 -14.27 3.76 -10.32
N LEU A 30 -13.47 3.13 -9.46
CA LEU A 30 -13.92 2.36 -8.31
C LEU A 30 -13.37 3.01 -7.04
N ILE A 31 -14.25 3.33 -6.11
CA ILE A 31 -13.90 3.92 -4.81
C ILE A 31 -14.45 3.05 -3.69
N ASP A 32 -13.75 3.01 -2.55
CA ASP A 32 -14.24 2.30 -1.37
C ASP A 32 -15.28 3.13 -0.62
N GLU A 33 -16.41 2.53 -0.24
CA GLU A 33 -17.50 3.25 0.42
C GLU A 33 -17.09 3.80 1.79
N ILE A 34 -16.38 3.01 2.61
CA ILE A 34 -15.97 3.42 3.95
C ILE A 34 -14.78 4.39 3.90
N GLY A 35 -13.82 4.14 3.01
CA GLY A 35 -12.66 5.02 2.82
C GLY A 35 -13.05 6.43 2.36
N THR A 36 -14.20 6.56 1.67
CA THR A 36 -14.75 7.83 1.19
C THR A 36 -15.91 8.36 2.03
N LEU A 37 -16.32 7.64 3.09
CA LEU A 37 -17.39 8.06 3.99
C LEU A 37 -17.06 9.41 4.62
N ASN A 38 -18.00 10.34 4.61
CA ASN A 38 -17.86 11.72 5.10
C ASN A 38 -16.80 12.58 4.37
N ARG A 39 -16.19 12.08 3.28
CA ARG A 39 -15.22 12.82 2.45
C ARG A 39 -15.83 13.30 1.14
N LEU A 40 -16.84 12.58 0.66
CA LEU A 40 -17.52 12.88 -0.60
C LEU A 40 -18.98 13.28 -0.35
N PRO A 41 -19.55 14.20 -1.16
CA PRO A 41 -20.96 14.55 -1.08
C PRO A 41 -21.84 13.38 -1.56
N LYS A 42 -23.11 13.38 -1.13
CA LYS A 42 -24.08 12.32 -1.46
C LYS A 42 -24.31 12.16 -2.97
N ASN A 43 -24.20 13.24 -3.74
CA ASN A 43 -24.40 13.27 -5.19
C ASN A 43 -23.15 12.90 -6.00
N PHE A 44 -22.03 12.56 -5.37
CA PHE A 44 -20.75 12.29 -6.05
C PHE A 44 -20.87 11.35 -7.26
N LEU A 45 -21.57 10.21 -7.13
CA LEU A 45 -21.73 9.26 -8.24
C LEU A 45 -22.51 9.88 -9.42
N THR A 46 -23.50 10.70 -9.10
CA THR A 46 -24.28 11.43 -10.12
C THR A 46 -23.41 12.45 -10.84
N ASP A 47 -22.58 13.18 -10.12
CA ASP A 47 -21.66 14.16 -10.68
C ASP A 47 -20.64 13.50 -11.59
N MET A 48 -20.06 12.37 -11.17
CA MET A 48 -19.16 11.58 -12.01
C MET A 48 -19.83 11.07 -13.29
N LYS A 49 -21.07 10.58 -13.18
CA LYS A 49 -21.85 10.14 -14.34
C LYS A 49 -22.13 11.30 -15.31
N ASN A 50 -22.44 12.49 -14.81
CA ASN A 50 -22.75 13.66 -15.62
C ASN A 50 -21.56 14.12 -16.47
N ILE A 51 -20.35 13.91 -16.01
CA ILE A 51 -19.11 14.19 -16.78
C ILE A 51 -18.66 12.99 -17.63
N GLY A 52 -19.40 11.87 -17.62
CA GLY A 52 -19.13 10.69 -18.44
C GLY A 52 -18.26 9.61 -17.77
N VAL A 53 -17.90 9.74 -16.49
CA VAL A 53 -17.15 8.74 -15.75
C VAL A 53 -18.06 7.59 -15.31
N LYS A 54 -17.67 6.36 -15.62
CA LYS A 54 -18.33 5.13 -15.14
C LYS A 54 -17.84 4.84 -13.72
N CYS A 55 -18.48 5.46 -12.71
CA CYS A 55 -18.06 5.37 -11.31
C CYS A 55 -18.92 4.41 -10.50
N GLN A 56 -18.29 3.60 -9.63
CA GLN A 56 -18.94 2.66 -8.71
C GLN A 56 -18.32 2.75 -7.31
N LYS A 57 -19.09 2.32 -6.28
CA LYS A 57 -18.63 2.15 -4.92
C LYS A 57 -18.46 0.67 -4.60
N PHE A 58 -17.31 0.30 -4.07
CA PHE A 58 -17.10 -1.00 -3.45
C PHE A 58 -17.67 -1.00 -2.03
N GLN A 59 -18.64 -1.88 -1.76
CA GLN A 59 -19.38 -1.93 -0.49
C GLN A 59 -18.85 -2.97 0.50
N GLY A 60 -17.83 -3.74 0.10
CA GLY A 60 -17.35 -4.89 0.85
C GLY A 60 -18.15 -6.16 0.56
N LEU A 61 -17.54 -7.33 0.81
CA LEU A 61 -18.12 -8.63 0.44
C LEU A 61 -18.97 -9.26 1.53
N THR A 62 -19.02 -8.69 2.74
CA THR A 62 -19.73 -9.32 3.87
C THR A 62 -20.51 -8.31 4.68
N SER A 63 -21.76 -8.69 4.99
CA SER A 63 -22.64 -8.00 5.91
C SER A 63 -22.33 -8.41 7.35
N GLY A 64 -21.50 -7.64 8.06
CA GLY A 64 -21.26 -7.85 9.48
C GLY A 64 -20.08 -7.07 10.03
N LEU A 65 -20.15 -6.66 11.29
CA LEU A 65 -19.13 -5.85 11.98
C LEU A 65 -17.76 -6.54 12.07
N LEU A 66 -17.71 -7.89 12.01
CA LEU A 66 -16.48 -8.67 12.14
C LEU A 66 -15.75 -8.91 10.80
N HIS A 67 -16.40 -8.65 9.66
CA HIS A 67 -15.86 -8.91 8.32
C HIS A 67 -15.87 -7.64 7.47
N ASN A 68 -15.22 -6.59 7.96
CA ASN A 68 -15.12 -5.30 7.26
C ASN A 68 -14.00 -5.34 6.20
N ASN A 69 -14.20 -6.12 5.14
CA ASN A 69 -13.26 -6.23 4.03
C ASN A 69 -13.32 -4.98 3.15
N ARG A 70 -12.16 -4.35 2.90
CA ARG A 70 -12.06 -3.09 2.15
C ARG A 70 -11.20 -3.24 0.91
N ASP A 71 -11.52 -2.50 -0.14
CA ASP A 71 -10.63 -2.33 -1.29
C ASP A 71 -9.61 -1.22 -0.96
N HIS A 72 -8.46 -1.63 -0.43
CA HIS A 72 -7.40 -0.69 -0.04
C HIS A 72 -6.37 -0.44 -1.15
N ARG A 73 -6.61 -0.95 -2.36
CA ARG A 73 -5.73 -0.74 -3.51
C ARG A 73 -5.81 0.70 -4.02
N LYS A 74 -4.69 1.20 -4.51
CA LYS A 74 -4.54 2.49 -5.17
C LYS A 74 -3.86 2.21 -6.50
N ILE A 75 -4.69 2.00 -7.52
CA ILE A 75 -4.25 1.65 -8.87
C ILE A 75 -4.85 2.64 -9.87
N ALA A 76 -4.04 3.02 -10.86
CA ALA A 76 -4.52 3.64 -12.09
C ALA A 76 -3.94 2.84 -13.27
N VAL A 77 -4.79 2.44 -14.21
CA VAL A 77 -4.38 1.70 -15.40
C VAL A 77 -4.81 2.46 -16.63
N VAL A 78 -3.92 2.59 -17.59
CA VAL A 78 -4.16 3.24 -18.87
C VAL A 78 -4.03 2.17 -19.97
N ASP A 79 -5.09 2.02 -20.75
CA ASP A 79 -5.23 1.12 -21.92
C ASP A 79 -4.86 -0.36 -21.66
N GLY A 80 -4.77 -0.75 -20.39
CA GLY A 80 -4.38 -2.10 -19.98
C GLY A 80 -2.87 -2.37 -19.99
N ASP A 81 -2.06 -1.47 -20.52
CA ASP A 81 -0.62 -1.69 -20.77
C ASP A 81 0.29 -0.87 -19.84
N VAL A 82 -0.24 0.17 -19.19
CA VAL A 82 0.47 0.99 -18.21
C VAL A 82 -0.30 1.00 -16.90
N ALA A 83 0.35 0.66 -15.80
CA ALA A 83 -0.23 0.71 -14.46
C ALA A 83 0.62 1.57 -13.52
N PHE A 84 -0.05 2.32 -12.66
CA PHE A 84 0.53 3.04 -11.53
C PHE A 84 -0.07 2.47 -10.25
N LEU A 85 0.78 2.14 -9.28
CA LEU A 85 0.34 1.66 -7.98
C LEU A 85 1.28 2.14 -6.86
N GLY A 86 0.78 2.18 -5.63
CA GLY A 86 1.55 2.61 -4.47
C GLY A 86 0.67 3.02 -3.29
N GLY A 87 1.24 3.79 -2.35
CA GLY A 87 0.53 4.24 -1.17
C GLY A 87 -0.40 5.43 -1.40
N VAL A 88 -0.22 6.19 -2.48
CA VAL A 88 -0.87 7.49 -2.73
C VAL A 88 -2.37 7.35 -2.97
N ASN A 89 -3.17 8.02 -2.15
CA ASN A 89 -4.61 8.20 -2.38
C ASN A 89 -4.91 9.55 -3.08
N LEU A 90 -6.17 9.77 -3.46
CA LEU A 90 -6.61 11.00 -4.14
C LEU A 90 -7.08 12.04 -3.12
N ALA A 91 -6.13 12.62 -2.36
CA ALA A 91 -6.37 13.71 -1.43
C ALA A 91 -5.12 14.62 -1.33
N ASP A 92 -5.32 15.89 -1.00
CA ASP A 92 -4.30 16.95 -1.02
C ASP A 92 -3.11 16.68 -0.08
N GLU A 93 -3.30 15.92 0.98
CA GLU A 93 -2.25 15.55 1.93
C GLU A 93 -1.18 14.66 1.31
N TYR A 94 -1.54 13.78 0.34
CA TYR A 94 -0.61 12.87 -0.32
C TYR A 94 0.35 13.55 -1.30
N VAL A 95 0.01 14.75 -1.72
CA VAL A 95 0.81 15.56 -2.68
C VAL A 95 1.35 16.85 -2.07
N GLY A 96 1.37 16.95 -0.74
CA GLY A 96 1.93 18.08 -0.01
C GLY A 96 1.10 19.38 -0.06
N LYS A 97 -0.11 19.34 -0.62
CA LYS A 97 -1.02 20.51 -0.69
C LYS A 97 -1.71 20.79 0.66
N LYS A 98 -1.64 19.84 1.61
CA LYS A 98 -2.16 19.93 2.98
C LYS A 98 -1.19 19.23 3.94
N GLN A 99 -0.76 19.90 5.00
CA GLN A 99 0.27 19.39 5.92
C GLN A 99 -0.29 19.13 7.33
N LYS A 100 -1.28 18.24 7.45
CA LYS A 100 -1.89 17.91 8.75
C LYS A 100 -0.94 17.14 9.68
N TYR A 101 -0.08 16.31 9.12
CA TYR A 101 0.84 15.42 9.84
C TYR A 101 2.30 15.66 9.46
N GLY A 102 2.66 16.92 9.20
CA GLY A 102 3.98 17.28 8.70
C GLY A 102 4.20 16.87 7.25
N ILE A 103 5.44 16.53 6.89
CA ILE A 103 5.77 16.07 5.54
C ILE A 103 5.15 14.68 5.32
N TRP A 104 4.39 14.54 4.24
CA TRP A 104 3.83 13.26 3.84
C TRP A 104 4.80 12.54 2.90
N LYS A 105 5.39 11.43 3.37
CA LYS A 105 6.30 10.60 2.59
C LYS A 105 5.56 9.39 2.06
N ASP A 106 5.37 9.34 0.75
CA ASP A 106 4.73 8.22 0.07
C ASP A 106 5.56 7.77 -1.13
N GLY A 107 5.18 6.67 -1.76
CA GLY A 107 5.84 6.13 -2.93
C GLY A 107 4.88 5.35 -3.82
N GLY A 108 5.29 5.21 -5.07
CA GLY A 108 4.60 4.42 -6.06
C GLY A 108 5.52 4.00 -7.19
N VAL A 109 5.03 3.14 -8.05
CA VAL A 109 5.76 2.62 -9.19
C VAL A 109 4.88 2.68 -10.43
N ARG A 110 5.49 2.99 -11.57
CA ARG A 110 4.92 2.85 -12.91
C ARG A 110 5.42 1.56 -13.53
N ILE A 111 4.51 0.78 -14.08
CA ILE A 111 4.76 -0.52 -14.71
C ILE A 111 4.17 -0.52 -16.10
N GLU A 112 4.84 -1.15 -17.04
CA GLU A 112 4.41 -1.32 -18.41
C GLU A 112 4.38 -2.80 -18.81
N GLY A 113 3.53 -3.13 -19.78
CA GLY A 113 3.45 -4.44 -20.40
C GLY A 113 2.60 -5.45 -19.63
N GLU A 114 2.97 -6.73 -19.67
CA GLU A 114 2.13 -7.84 -19.22
C GLU A 114 1.68 -7.71 -17.75
N VAL A 115 2.56 -7.30 -16.86
CA VAL A 115 2.23 -7.12 -15.44
C VAL A 115 1.21 -6.00 -15.23
N ALA A 116 1.21 -4.96 -16.06
CA ALA A 116 0.19 -3.91 -15.98
C ALA A 116 -1.23 -4.46 -16.29
N ARG A 117 -1.33 -5.47 -17.14
CA ARG A 117 -2.59 -6.16 -17.48
C ARG A 117 -3.16 -6.93 -16.29
N ASP A 118 -2.33 -7.49 -15.42
CA ASP A 118 -2.81 -8.15 -14.21
C ASP A 118 -3.55 -7.15 -13.32
N PHE A 119 -3.06 -5.90 -13.22
CA PHE A 119 -3.74 -4.83 -12.49
C PHE A 119 -5.02 -4.41 -13.18
N ALA A 120 -5.05 -4.34 -14.51
CA ALA A 120 -6.26 -4.09 -15.28
C ALA A 120 -7.32 -5.18 -15.06
N LYS A 121 -6.94 -6.47 -15.15
CA LYS A 121 -7.82 -7.62 -14.88
C LYS A 121 -8.35 -7.56 -13.45
N SER A 122 -7.49 -7.29 -12.47
CA SER A 122 -7.86 -7.16 -11.07
C SER A 122 -8.83 -6.00 -10.83
N PHE A 123 -8.62 -4.85 -11.47
CA PHE A 123 -9.56 -3.73 -11.43
C PHE A 123 -10.92 -4.12 -12.01
N CYS A 124 -10.94 -4.71 -13.20
CA CYS A 124 -12.18 -5.12 -13.88
C CYS A 124 -12.97 -6.17 -13.09
N ALA A 125 -12.30 -7.12 -12.46
CA ALA A 125 -12.94 -8.10 -11.59
C ALA A 125 -13.67 -7.42 -10.42
N MET A 126 -13.01 -6.50 -9.71
CA MET A 126 -13.60 -5.77 -8.58
C MET A 126 -14.70 -4.81 -9.02
N PHE A 127 -14.51 -4.14 -10.16
CA PHE A 127 -15.54 -3.26 -10.73
C PHE A 127 -16.80 -4.04 -11.08
N SER A 128 -16.65 -5.24 -11.67
CA SER A 128 -17.77 -6.13 -12.02
C SER A 128 -18.50 -6.67 -10.80
N LEU A 129 -17.82 -6.94 -9.69
CA LEU A 129 -18.44 -7.29 -8.41
C LEU A 129 -19.28 -6.13 -7.83
N SER A 130 -18.88 -4.90 -8.12
CA SER A 130 -19.52 -3.67 -7.61
C SER A 130 -20.64 -3.15 -8.53
N SER A 131 -20.74 -3.65 -9.77
CA SER A 131 -21.74 -3.22 -10.74
C SER A 131 -22.30 -4.37 -11.56
N LYS A 132 -23.65 -4.49 -11.58
CA LYS A 132 -24.34 -5.48 -12.43
C LYS A 132 -24.59 -4.95 -13.85
N ASN A 133 -24.57 -3.64 -14.06
CA ASN A 133 -25.07 -3.00 -15.27
C ASN A 133 -23.96 -2.38 -16.16
N ILE A 134 -22.77 -2.18 -15.63
CA ILE A 134 -21.64 -1.58 -16.36
C ILE A 134 -20.52 -2.63 -16.44
N ARG A 135 -20.15 -2.96 -17.67
CA ARG A 135 -19.04 -3.90 -17.91
C ARG A 135 -17.75 -3.12 -18.17
N CYS A 136 -16.66 -3.56 -17.58
CA CYS A 136 -15.33 -3.15 -17.98
C CYS A 136 -15.06 -3.57 -19.43
N PRO A 137 -14.23 -2.82 -20.17
CA PRO A 137 -13.78 -3.23 -21.49
C PRO A 137 -13.02 -4.57 -21.37
N LYS A 138 -13.09 -5.38 -22.43
CA LYS A 138 -12.24 -6.56 -22.55
C LYS A 138 -10.80 -6.09 -22.69
N ILE A 139 -9.92 -6.66 -21.88
CA ILE A 139 -8.48 -6.43 -22.02
C ILE A 139 -8.02 -7.31 -23.17
N ASP A 140 -7.50 -6.68 -24.21
CA ASP A 140 -7.02 -7.38 -25.41
C ASP A 140 -5.67 -8.05 -25.08
N GLU A 141 -5.66 -9.37 -25.02
CA GLU A 141 -4.47 -10.16 -24.70
C GLU A 141 -3.48 -10.22 -25.88
N ASP A 142 -3.97 -10.01 -27.10
CA ASP A 142 -3.16 -10.13 -28.34
C ASP A 142 -2.39 -8.85 -28.68
N LYS A 143 -2.77 -7.72 -28.12
CA LYS A 143 -2.13 -6.40 -28.36
C LYS A 143 -0.83 -6.15 -27.60
N CYS A 144 -0.22 -7.18 -26.99
CA CYS A 144 1.02 -6.97 -26.24
C CYS A 144 2.18 -6.59 -27.16
N GLU A 145 2.50 -5.32 -27.26
CA GLU A 145 3.86 -4.96 -27.62
C GLU A 145 4.80 -5.56 -26.56
N LYS A 146 5.76 -6.37 -27.02
CA LYS A 146 6.80 -6.89 -26.13
C LYS A 146 7.68 -5.73 -25.69
N ILE A 147 7.28 -5.07 -24.60
CA ILE A 147 8.11 -4.04 -23.98
C ILE A 147 9.28 -4.78 -23.34
N VAL A 148 10.47 -4.50 -23.83
CA VAL A 148 11.72 -4.98 -23.20
C VAL A 148 11.95 -4.12 -21.98
N GLY A 149 11.62 -4.68 -20.82
CA GLY A 149 11.86 -4.03 -19.53
C GLY A 149 13.32 -4.08 -19.11
N ASP A 150 13.66 -3.29 -18.11
CA ASP A 150 15.00 -3.23 -17.50
C ASP A 150 15.14 -4.14 -16.26
N GLY A 151 14.13 -5.00 -15.99
CA GLY A 151 14.11 -5.94 -14.87
C GLY A 151 12.98 -6.94 -14.95
N LEU A 152 12.88 -7.81 -13.95
CA LEU A 152 11.80 -8.78 -13.81
C LEU A 152 10.74 -8.25 -12.87
N ALA A 153 9.48 -8.27 -13.29
CA ALA A 153 8.35 -7.83 -12.49
C ALA A 153 7.33 -8.96 -12.28
N LYS A 154 6.71 -9.01 -11.10
CA LYS A 154 5.66 -9.96 -10.73
C LYS A 154 4.58 -9.25 -9.94
N SER A 155 3.33 -9.34 -10.38
CA SER A 155 2.17 -8.82 -9.66
C SER A 155 1.89 -9.63 -8.39
N LEU A 156 1.40 -8.96 -7.34
CA LEU A 156 1.04 -9.55 -6.06
C LEU A 156 -0.35 -9.03 -5.65
N PHE A 157 -1.26 -9.94 -5.32
CA PHE A 157 -2.61 -9.59 -4.89
C PHE A 157 -2.98 -10.30 -3.61
N PHE A 158 -3.45 -9.52 -2.62
CA PHE A 158 -4.06 -10.03 -1.41
C PHE A 158 -5.58 -10.00 -1.55
N THR A 159 -6.21 -11.04 -1.04
CA THR A 159 -7.65 -11.15 -0.88
C THR A 159 -7.95 -11.44 0.59
N PRO A 160 -9.08 -10.95 1.14
CA PRO A 160 -9.45 -11.25 2.51
C PRO A 160 -9.45 -12.76 2.80
N SER A 161 -8.88 -13.13 3.96
CA SER A 161 -8.74 -14.50 4.44
C SER A 161 -8.95 -14.57 5.96
N CYS A 162 -8.92 -15.76 6.54
CA CYS A 162 -8.92 -15.91 7.99
C CYS A 162 -7.57 -15.48 8.59
N VAL A 163 -7.61 -14.87 9.77
CA VAL A 163 -6.38 -14.52 10.50
C VAL A 163 -5.61 -15.81 10.82
N GLY A 164 -4.32 -15.83 10.47
CA GLY A 164 -3.44 -16.99 10.61
C GLY A 164 -3.50 -17.98 9.44
N GLU A 165 -4.33 -17.71 8.41
CA GLU A 165 -4.29 -18.47 7.17
C GLU A 165 -3.17 -17.92 6.28
N LYS A 166 -2.14 -18.71 6.04
CA LYS A 166 -1.01 -18.33 5.19
C LYS A 166 -1.43 -18.18 3.73
N THR A 167 -1.51 -16.94 3.27
CA THR A 167 -1.90 -16.65 1.89
C THR A 167 -0.71 -16.80 0.93
N LYS A 168 -1.00 -17.06 -0.35
CA LYS A 168 0.05 -17.12 -1.38
C LYS A 168 0.83 -15.80 -1.45
N ALA A 169 0.14 -14.66 -1.32
CA ALA A 169 0.76 -13.35 -1.39
C ALA A 169 1.70 -13.08 -0.20
N GLU A 170 1.34 -13.54 0.98
CA GLU A 170 2.20 -13.46 2.17
C GLU A 170 3.43 -14.36 2.03
N CYS A 171 3.27 -15.59 1.51
CA CYS A 171 4.38 -16.48 1.20
C CYS A 171 5.40 -15.84 0.23
N GLU A 172 4.94 -15.03 -0.73
CA GLU A 172 5.83 -14.30 -1.64
C GLU A 172 6.64 -13.21 -0.89
N ILE A 173 6.03 -12.52 0.08
CA ILE A 173 6.75 -11.54 0.92
C ILE A 173 7.79 -12.26 1.80
N ILE A 174 7.39 -13.36 2.43
CA ILE A 174 8.31 -14.19 3.24
C ILE A 174 9.46 -14.70 2.39
N GLY A 175 9.18 -15.22 1.20
CA GLY A 175 10.20 -15.66 0.25
C GLY A 175 11.18 -14.55 -0.12
N LEU A 176 10.68 -13.34 -0.35
CA LEU A 176 11.52 -12.17 -0.62
C LEU A 176 12.44 -11.82 0.57
N ILE A 177 11.93 -11.91 1.81
CA ILE A 177 12.72 -11.72 3.04
C ILE A 177 13.77 -12.83 3.21
N ASP A 178 13.39 -14.07 2.93
CA ASP A 178 14.28 -15.22 3.06
C ASP A 178 15.40 -15.24 1.99
N GLU A 179 15.22 -14.61 0.84
CA GLU A 179 16.25 -14.41 -0.19
C GLU A 179 17.35 -13.41 0.21
N ALA A 180 17.10 -12.53 1.20
CA ALA A 180 18.04 -11.49 1.61
C ALA A 180 19.39 -12.04 2.10
N LYS A 181 20.48 -11.37 1.68
CA LYS A 181 21.87 -11.74 2.00
C LYS A 181 22.58 -10.70 2.87
N THR A 182 22.26 -9.41 2.70
CA THR A 182 22.99 -8.31 3.33
C THR A 182 22.10 -7.33 4.08
N GLU A 183 21.00 -6.87 3.47
CA GLU A 183 20.17 -5.84 4.07
C GLU A 183 18.72 -5.90 3.62
N ILE A 184 17.81 -5.65 4.56
CA ILE A 184 16.37 -5.46 4.33
C ILE A 184 16.00 -4.07 4.84
N LYS A 185 15.33 -3.26 4.01
CA LYS A 185 14.74 -1.99 4.40
C LYS A 185 13.24 -2.04 4.14
N ILE A 186 12.43 -1.72 5.16
CA ILE A 186 10.96 -1.71 5.08
C ILE A 186 10.45 -0.34 5.48
N SER A 187 9.64 0.31 4.65
CA SER A 187 8.86 1.49 5.03
C SER A 187 7.38 1.14 5.09
N THR A 188 6.72 1.48 6.20
CA THR A 188 5.30 1.20 6.41
C THR A 188 4.69 2.21 7.39
N PRO A 189 3.44 2.67 7.18
CA PRO A 189 2.77 3.55 8.14
C PRO A 189 2.46 2.86 9.46
N TYR A 190 2.23 1.53 9.42
CA TYR A 190 1.91 0.71 10.58
C TYR A 190 2.76 -0.55 10.54
N PHE A 191 3.51 -0.80 11.62
CA PHE A 191 4.32 -2.00 11.79
C PHE A 191 3.72 -2.85 12.91
N ILE A 192 2.76 -3.70 12.51
CA ILE A 192 2.00 -4.61 13.38
C ILE A 192 2.04 -6.01 12.74
N PRO A 193 3.24 -6.57 12.55
CA PRO A 193 3.42 -7.83 11.85
C PRO A 193 2.76 -8.99 12.57
N ASP A 194 2.24 -9.93 11.81
CA ASP A 194 1.86 -11.23 12.33
C ASP A 194 3.09 -12.09 12.67
N ASP A 195 2.85 -13.30 13.17
CA ASP A 195 3.94 -14.15 13.63
C ASP A 195 4.81 -14.66 12.48
N ASP A 196 4.24 -14.98 11.32
CA ASP A 196 4.98 -15.48 10.15
C ASP A 196 5.97 -14.43 9.61
N ILE A 197 5.58 -13.18 9.50
CA ILE A 197 6.46 -12.07 9.11
C ILE A 197 7.52 -11.81 10.19
N GLN A 198 7.14 -11.84 11.47
CA GLN A 198 8.09 -11.68 12.57
C GLN A 198 9.17 -12.76 12.56
N GLU A 199 8.79 -14.01 12.32
CA GLU A 199 9.72 -15.14 12.21
C GLU A 199 10.62 -15.03 10.97
N ALA A 200 10.09 -14.61 9.82
CA ALA A 200 10.88 -14.37 8.61
C ALA A 200 11.96 -13.31 8.85
N LEU A 201 11.60 -12.18 9.47
CA LEU A 201 12.56 -11.13 9.82
C LEU A 201 13.60 -11.61 10.85
N GLN A 202 13.20 -12.44 11.83
CA GLN A 202 14.13 -13.03 12.78
C GLN A 202 15.12 -13.95 12.07
N ARG A 203 14.65 -14.84 11.20
CA ARG A 203 15.55 -15.72 10.41
C ARG A 203 16.53 -14.90 9.56
N ALA A 204 16.12 -13.74 9.04
CA ALA A 204 17.04 -12.85 8.33
C ALA A 204 18.13 -12.31 9.27
N CYS A 205 17.78 -11.84 10.47
CA CYS A 205 18.75 -11.39 11.47
C CYS A 205 19.70 -12.53 11.89
N ASP A 206 19.20 -13.76 12.10
CA ASP A 206 19.99 -14.93 12.48
C ASP A 206 21.01 -15.31 11.39
N ARG A 207 20.73 -15.00 10.12
CA ARG A 207 21.66 -15.12 8.99
C ARG A 207 22.68 -13.98 8.90
N GLY A 208 22.59 -12.97 9.77
CA GLY A 208 23.45 -11.79 9.77
C GLY A 208 22.98 -10.68 8.80
N VAL A 209 21.76 -10.77 8.28
CA VAL A 209 21.15 -9.73 7.44
C VAL A 209 20.77 -8.54 8.33
N ARG A 210 21.12 -7.33 7.92
CA ARG A 210 20.69 -6.10 8.61
C ARG A 210 19.23 -5.78 8.25
N VAL A 211 18.37 -5.66 9.24
CA VAL A 211 16.96 -5.33 9.03
C VAL A 211 16.66 -3.95 9.58
N LYS A 212 16.15 -3.06 8.74
CA LYS A 212 15.80 -1.68 9.06
C LYS A 212 14.32 -1.42 8.78
N ILE A 213 13.59 -0.94 9.77
CA ILE A 213 12.16 -0.59 9.68
C ILE A 213 12.00 0.92 9.82
N PHE A 214 11.37 1.55 8.82
CA PHE A 214 11.08 2.99 8.79
C PHE A 214 9.58 3.22 9.01
N VAL A 215 9.24 3.99 10.03
CA VAL A 215 7.87 4.27 10.46
C VAL A 215 7.63 5.78 10.69
N PRO A 216 6.37 6.24 10.74
CA PRO A 216 6.08 7.64 11.03
C PRO A 216 6.51 8.06 12.44
N GLY A 217 7.11 9.24 12.56
CA GLY A 217 7.32 9.92 13.84
C GLY A 217 6.06 10.66 14.32
N ILE A 218 5.26 11.20 13.37
CA ILE A 218 3.98 11.86 13.66
C ILE A 218 2.83 10.92 13.32
N ALA A 219 1.99 10.56 14.29
CA ALA A 219 0.91 9.60 14.11
C ALA A 219 -0.34 10.22 13.48
N ASP A 220 -0.95 9.57 12.50
CA ASP A 220 -2.30 9.88 11.99
C ASP A 220 -3.39 9.29 12.90
N LYS A 221 -3.16 8.10 13.46
CA LYS A 221 -4.03 7.35 14.36
C LYS A 221 -3.28 6.98 15.63
N LYS A 222 -3.55 7.70 16.73
CA LYS A 222 -2.84 7.55 18.01
C LYS A 222 -2.85 6.11 18.54
N LEU A 223 -4.00 5.41 18.46
CA LEU A 223 -4.14 4.05 18.96
C LEU A 223 -3.28 3.06 18.13
N VAL A 224 -3.34 3.13 16.82
CA VAL A 224 -2.56 2.26 15.91
C VAL A 224 -1.06 2.51 16.08
N ASN A 225 -0.65 3.76 16.28
CA ASN A 225 0.75 4.09 16.58
C ASN A 225 1.21 3.52 17.93
N LEU A 226 0.36 3.53 18.96
CA LEU A 226 0.68 2.87 20.24
C LEU A 226 0.86 1.37 20.08
N VAL A 227 0.05 0.71 19.24
CA VAL A 227 0.20 -0.71 18.94
C VAL A 227 1.49 -0.94 18.14
N THR A 228 1.80 -0.14 17.13
CA THR A 228 3.10 -0.20 16.41
C THR A 228 4.27 -0.10 17.40
N LYS A 229 4.25 0.89 18.30
CA LYS A 229 5.30 1.05 19.31
C LYS A 229 5.39 -0.11 20.32
N SER A 230 4.33 -0.90 20.46
CA SER A 230 4.35 -2.11 21.30
C SER A 230 5.26 -3.21 20.78
N TYR A 231 5.55 -3.20 19.47
CA TYR A 231 6.45 -4.15 18.83
C TYR A 231 7.92 -3.76 18.93
N TYR A 232 8.24 -2.49 19.22
CA TYR A 232 9.62 -1.98 19.18
C TYR A 232 10.58 -2.77 20.06
N GLN A 233 10.20 -3.01 21.32
CA GLN A 233 11.09 -3.70 22.26
C GLN A 233 11.51 -5.08 21.72
N CYS A 234 10.56 -5.92 21.32
CA CYS A 234 10.88 -7.26 20.86
C CYS A 234 11.64 -7.26 19.54
N GLN A 235 11.45 -6.26 18.68
CA GLN A 235 12.22 -6.15 17.43
C GLN A 235 13.64 -5.68 17.68
N LEU A 236 13.86 -4.72 18.57
CA LEU A 236 15.21 -4.30 18.98
C LEU A 236 15.99 -5.45 19.65
N GLU A 237 15.32 -6.26 20.49
CA GLU A 237 15.92 -7.46 21.12
C GLU A 237 16.31 -8.52 20.09
N ARG A 238 15.67 -8.55 18.93
CA ARG A 238 15.98 -9.42 17.78
C ARG A 238 17.07 -8.87 16.86
N GLY A 239 17.60 -7.67 17.14
CA GLY A 239 18.61 -7.01 16.33
C GLY A 239 18.07 -6.19 15.16
N ILE A 240 16.75 -6.01 15.07
CA ILE A 240 16.12 -5.17 14.06
C ILE A 240 16.28 -3.69 14.44
N GLU A 241 16.67 -2.85 13.50
CA GLU A 241 16.80 -1.41 13.67
C GLU A 241 15.50 -0.70 13.30
N ILE A 242 15.06 0.23 14.15
CA ILE A 242 13.83 0.99 13.94
C ILE A 242 14.16 2.48 13.78
N PHE A 243 13.59 3.10 12.77
CA PHE A 243 13.79 4.49 12.41
C PHE A 243 12.45 5.24 12.36
N GLU A 244 12.28 6.29 13.18
CA GLU A 244 11.11 7.17 13.16
C GLU A 244 11.40 8.43 12.32
N PHE A 245 10.55 8.70 11.33
CA PHE A 245 10.61 9.91 10.51
C PHE A 245 10.01 11.09 11.28
N GLU A 246 10.85 11.86 11.97
CA GLU A 246 10.40 12.93 12.88
C GLU A 246 9.69 14.09 12.18
N LYS A 247 9.97 14.32 10.90
CA LYS A 247 9.42 15.46 10.13
C LYS A 247 7.99 15.27 9.67
N GLY A 248 7.43 14.06 9.81
CA GLY A 248 6.09 13.80 9.28
C GLY A 248 5.62 12.37 9.33
N PHE A 249 4.82 12.00 8.33
CA PHE A 249 4.15 10.72 8.22
C PHE A 249 4.67 9.93 7.03
N ILE A 250 5.27 8.76 7.29
CA ILE A 250 5.57 7.77 6.24
C ILE A 250 4.30 7.01 5.91
N HIS A 251 3.88 7.08 4.66
CA HIS A 251 2.74 6.30 4.15
C HIS A 251 3.13 5.36 3.00
N SER A 252 4.39 5.35 2.58
CA SER A 252 4.92 4.36 1.63
C SER A 252 4.87 2.95 2.21
N LYS A 253 4.65 1.95 1.36
CA LYS A 253 4.64 0.53 1.69
C LYS A 253 5.61 -0.14 0.74
N ASN A 254 6.88 -0.04 1.11
CA ASN A 254 7.99 -0.52 0.27
C ASN A 254 8.87 -1.47 1.07
N ILE A 255 9.34 -2.51 0.40
CA ILE A 255 10.40 -3.39 0.90
C ILE A 255 11.53 -3.34 -0.13
N LEU A 256 12.75 -3.17 0.34
CA LEU A 256 13.97 -3.24 -0.46
C LEU A 256 14.87 -4.32 0.10
N ILE A 257 15.34 -5.21 -0.76
CA ILE A 257 16.23 -6.31 -0.43
C ILE A 257 17.52 -6.16 -1.24
N ASP A 258 18.66 -6.07 -0.54
CA ASP A 258 20.00 -6.07 -1.13
C ASP A 258 20.18 -5.08 -2.30
N ASP A 259 19.50 -3.92 -2.24
CA ASP A 259 19.45 -2.87 -3.26
C ASP A 259 19.05 -3.34 -4.69
N SER A 260 18.60 -4.58 -4.85
CA SER A 260 18.30 -5.22 -6.13
C SER A 260 16.85 -5.65 -6.31
N SER A 261 16.18 -6.04 -5.24
CA SER A 261 14.79 -6.51 -5.27
C SER A 261 13.90 -5.60 -4.44
N ILE A 262 12.75 -5.24 -4.99
CA ILE A 262 11.79 -4.36 -4.32
C ILE A 262 10.39 -4.95 -4.33
N LEU A 263 9.62 -4.66 -3.29
CA LEU A 263 8.16 -4.72 -3.29
C LEU A 263 7.64 -3.30 -3.10
N VAL A 264 6.80 -2.84 -4.01
CA VAL A 264 6.09 -1.55 -3.92
C VAL A 264 4.60 -1.81 -4.07
N GLY A 265 3.78 -1.23 -3.20
CA GLY A 265 2.35 -1.48 -3.28
C GLY A 265 1.51 -0.74 -2.26
N THR A 266 0.38 -1.36 -1.91
CA THR A 266 -0.60 -0.81 -0.99
C THR A 266 -0.57 -1.47 0.38
N ILE A 267 0.24 -2.54 0.55
CA ILE A 267 0.24 -3.51 1.63
C ILE A 267 1.01 -2.96 2.83
N ASN A 268 0.33 -2.60 3.92
CA ASN A 268 1.00 -2.32 5.18
C ASN A 268 1.52 -3.63 5.80
N ILE A 269 2.50 -3.53 6.68
CA ILE A 269 2.92 -4.67 7.51
C ILE A 269 2.00 -4.72 8.74
N ASP A 270 0.73 -5.08 8.51
CA ASP A 270 -0.28 -5.22 9.56
C ASP A 270 -1.31 -6.30 9.23
N TYR A 271 -2.00 -6.82 10.27
CA TYR A 271 -3.03 -7.85 10.15
C TYR A 271 -4.17 -7.45 9.21
N ARG A 272 -4.52 -6.16 9.18
CA ARG A 272 -5.60 -5.69 8.34
C ARG A 272 -5.25 -5.82 6.86
N SER A 273 -4.04 -5.48 6.47
CA SER A 273 -3.57 -5.62 5.09
C SER A 273 -3.44 -7.08 4.68
N PHE A 274 -2.97 -7.96 5.57
CA PHE A 274 -2.78 -9.37 5.24
C PHE A 274 -4.10 -10.18 5.19
N PHE A 275 -5.07 -9.87 6.07
CA PHE A 275 -6.23 -10.74 6.26
C PHE A 275 -7.59 -10.10 5.99
N ARG A 276 -7.69 -8.77 5.86
CA ARG A 276 -8.99 -8.08 5.80
C ARG A 276 -9.20 -7.26 4.53
N ASN A 277 -8.13 -6.79 3.92
CA ASN A 277 -8.22 -5.91 2.77
C ASN A 277 -7.93 -6.66 1.47
N PHE A 278 -8.50 -6.14 0.38
CA PHE A 278 -7.92 -6.34 -0.94
C PHE A 278 -6.75 -5.38 -1.08
N GLU A 279 -5.56 -5.91 -1.27
CA GLU A 279 -4.33 -5.16 -1.47
C GLU A 279 -3.65 -5.60 -2.75
N CYS A 280 -2.70 -4.81 -3.22
CA CYS A 280 -1.85 -5.19 -4.33
C CYS A 280 -0.44 -4.61 -4.19
N GLY A 281 0.48 -5.26 -4.87
CA GLY A 281 1.86 -4.83 -4.98
C GLY A 281 2.51 -5.41 -6.23
N VAL A 282 3.72 -4.99 -6.46
CA VAL A 282 4.60 -5.58 -7.48
C VAL A 282 5.97 -5.84 -6.87
N ILE A 283 6.48 -7.03 -7.10
CA ILE A 283 7.87 -7.39 -6.85
C ILE A 283 8.64 -7.10 -8.13
N VAL A 284 9.70 -6.31 -8.04
CA VAL A 284 10.58 -5.99 -9.17
C VAL A 284 12.01 -6.32 -8.78
N LYS A 285 12.72 -7.02 -9.67
CA LYS A 285 14.12 -7.43 -9.45
C LYS A 285 15.04 -6.86 -10.52
N ASN A 286 16.22 -6.39 -10.10
CA ASN A 286 17.34 -5.97 -10.97
C ASN A 286 16.96 -4.85 -11.95
N SER A 287 16.22 -3.84 -11.51
CA SER A 287 15.73 -2.75 -12.33
C SER A 287 16.30 -1.39 -11.93
N ARG A 288 16.07 -0.38 -12.77
CA ARG A 288 16.30 1.02 -12.39
C ARG A 288 15.47 1.44 -11.18
N ALA A 289 14.23 0.92 -11.08
CA ALA A 289 13.34 1.21 -9.94
C ALA A 289 13.94 0.74 -8.61
N SER A 290 14.66 -0.41 -8.60
CA SER A 290 15.33 -0.89 -7.39
C SER A 290 16.40 0.10 -6.92
N ARG A 291 17.22 0.63 -7.83
CA ARG A 291 18.24 1.65 -7.50
C ARG A 291 17.60 2.96 -7.02
N GLN A 292 16.53 3.42 -7.68
CA GLN A 292 15.81 4.62 -7.26
C GLN A 292 15.22 4.48 -5.84
N LEU A 293 14.70 3.30 -5.49
CA LEU A 293 14.21 3.05 -4.14
C LEU A 293 15.35 2.96 -3.12
N ALA A 294 16.51 2.42 -3.49
CA ALA A 294 17.69 2.39 -2.63
C ALA A 294 18.18 3.81 -2.30
N ASP A 295 18.24 4.69 -3.30
CA ASP A 295 18.57 6.11 -3.11
C ASP A 295 17.53 6.79 -2.20
N ASP A 296 16.23 6.53 -2.42
CA ASP A 296 15.15 7.09 -1.62
C ASP A 296 15.22 6.65 -0.14
N PHE A 297 15.52 5.38 0.14
CA PHE A 297 15.75 4.89 1.50
C PHE A 297 16.98 5.52 2.14
N SER A 298 18.04 5.76 1.36
CA SER A 298 19.26 6.40 1.85
C SER A 298 19.01 7.85 2.28
N GLU A 299 18.19 8.60 1.54
CA GLU A 299 17.77 9.96 1.91
C GLU A 299 16.78 9.94 3.09
N LEU A 300 15.88 8.96 3.12
CA LEU A 300 14.91 8.81 4.22
C LEU A 300 15.65 8.55 5.55
N GLU A 301 16.62 7.65 5.56
CA GLU A 301 17.40 7.30 6.75
C GLU A 301 18.07 8.54 7.40
N LYS A 302 18.63 9.46 6.60
CA LYS A 302 19.22 10.72 7.07
C LYS A 302 18.21 11.64 7.78
N SER A 303 16.92 11.46 7.50
CA SER A 303 15.82 12.28 8.04
C SER A 303 15.09 11.59 9.19
N CYS A 304 15.55 10.42 9.62
CA CYS A 304 14.94 9.64 10.67
C CYS A 304 15.77 9.61 11.94
N LYS A 305 15.10 9.48 13.08
CA LYS A 305 15.71 9.16 14.36
C LYS A 305 15.77 7.64 14.53
N LYS A 306 16.95 7.09 14.75
CA LYS A 306 17.12 5.70 15.16
C LYS A 306 16.62 5.53 16.60
N ILE A 307 15.76 4.57 16.83
CA ILE A 307 15.18 4.28 18.14
C ILE A 307 16.11 3.38 18.95
N GLU A 308 16.37 3.80 20.17
CA GLU A 308 17.18 3.11 21.15
C GLU A 308 16.33 2.54 22.30
N PRO A 309 16.78 1.55 23.09
CA PRO A 309 16.03 1.02 24.23
C PRO A 309 15.57 2.08 25.26
N LYS A 310 16.31 3.20 25.36
CA LYS A 310 15.95 4.35 26.23
C LYS A 310 14.75 5.15 25.72
N ASP A 311 14.43 5.08 24.42
CA ASP A 311 13.31 5.79 23.81
C ASP A 311 11.98 5.04 23.94
N LEU A 312 12.01 3.80 24.44
CA LEU A 312 10.84 2.96 24.57
C LEU A 312 9.84 3.52 25.61
N PRO A 313 8.52 3.43 25.31
CA PRO A 313 7.50 3.93 26.24
C PRO A 313 7.51 3.16 27.56
N LYS A 314 7.37 3.90 28.69
CA LYS A 314 7.42 3.35 30.05
C LYS A 314 6.19 2.51 30.44
N THR A 315 5.09 2.63 29.72
CA THR A 315 3.78 2.00 30.02
C THR A 315 3.66 0.58 29.44
N ARG A 316 4.51 -0.35 29.93
CA ARG A 316 4.63 -1.71 29.37
C ARG A 316 3.35 -2.57 29.46
N LEU A 317 2.53 -2.43 30.52
CA LEU A 317 1.36 -3.30 30.71
C LEU A 317 0.20 -2.94 29.78
N LEU A 318 -0.12 -1.65 29.64
CA LEU A 318 -1.18 -1.19 28.72
C LEU A 318 -0.86 -1.56 27.28
N ILE A 319 0.40 -1.43 26.90
CA ILE A 319 0.90 -1.75 25.57
C ILE A 319 0.76 -3.24 25.25
N LYS A 320 1.06 -4.15 26.21
CA LYS A 320 0.85 -5.59 26.04
C LYS A 320 -0.63 -5.95 25.85
N ILE A 321 -1.53 -5.29 26.57
CA ILE A 321 -2.98 -5.48 26.41
C ILE A 321 -3.43 -5.00 25.02
N LEU A 322 -2.96 -3.85 24.54
CA LEU A 322 -3.29 -3.34 23.22
C LEU A 322 -2.80 -4.27 22.11
N ARG A 323 -1.63 -4.91 22.26
CA ARG A 323 -1.10 -5.88 21.31
C ARG A 323 -2.01 -7.11 21.14
N PHE A 324 -2.70 -7.54 22.21
CA PHE A 324 -3.69 -8.62 22.12
C PHE A 324 -4.82 -8.32 21.12
N PHE A 325 -5.15 -7.04 20.94
CA PHE A 325 -6.17 -6.59 19.99
C PHE A 325 -5.63 -6.30 18.58
N ALA A 326 -4.34 -6.49 18.33
CA ALA A 326 -3.71 -6.23 17.03
C ALA A 326 -4.45 -6.90 15.83
N PRO A 327 -4.94 -8.17 15.93
CA PRO A 327 -5.66 -8.82 14.83
C PRO A 327 -7.02 -8.19 14.49
N ILE A 328 -7.53 -7.29 15.33
CA ILE A 328 -8.86 -6.66 15.17
C ILE A 328 -8.72 -5.22 14.65
N LEU A 329 -7.56 -4.61 14.81
CA LEU A 329 -7.26 -3.24 14.37
C LEU A 329 -6.95 -3.18 12.88
#